data_0c3ee30f5a000de6f0eb7b946d2ea587
#
_entry.id   0c3ee30f5a000de6f0eb7b946d2ea587
#
_cell.length_a   1.000
_cell.length_b   1.000
_cell.length_c   1.000
_cell.angle_alpha   90.00
_cell.angle_beta   90.00
_cell.angle_gamma   90.00
#
_symmetry.space_group_name_H-M   'P 1'
#
loop_
_entity.id
_entity.type
_entity.pdbx_description
1 polymer ?
#
loop_
_entity_poly.entity_id
_entity_poly.type
_entity_poly.pdbx_seq_one_letter_code
_entity_poly.pdbx_strand_id
1 'polypeptide(L)'
;MRKLVRVVWLSMFCVLLLFTVLVTVWARRAHNSKNWPTTDGVVVAFYETPNYRYFVADRSYTGSVVSCNEFFNRYLSIGNSSKYAVRYPLQAKVAVHYCPNNPTLAVLETAFDSKIITAIVILIFMTCLCFAGFVFGWRSRSWQLVVR
;
A
#
# COMPACT_ATOMS: atom_id res chain seq x y z
N MET A 1 -25.40 -27.54 -5.71
CA MET A 1 -25.25 -26.46 -4.70
C MET A 1 -23.98 -26.59 -3.83
N ARG A 2 -23.66 -27.74 -3.20
CA ARG A 2 -22.53 -27.90 -2.25
C ARG A 2 -21.13 -27.69 -2.88
N LYS A 3 -20.90 -28.10 -4.13
CA LYS A 3 -19.63 -27.90 -4.83
C LYS A 3 -19.40 -26.41 -5.16
N LEU A 4 -20.47 -25.72 -5.54
CA LEU A 4 -20.45 -24.29 -5.86
C LEU A 4 -20.05 -23.45 -4.64
N VAL A 5 -20.62 -23.72 -3.47
CA VAL A 5 -20.28 -23.03 -2.22
C VAL A 5 -18.81 -23.18 -1.88
N ARG A 6 -18.23 -24.36 -2.05
CA ARG A 6 -16.79 -24.59 -1.81
C ARG A 6 -15.90 -23.79 -2.77
N VAL A 7 -16.25 -23.77 -4.03
CA VAL A 7 -15.51 -23.02 -5.04
C VAL A 7 -15.54 -21.52 -4.69
N VAL A 8 -16.70 -21.00 -4.28
CA VAL A 8 -16.85 -19.59 -3.87
C VAL A 8 -15.98 -19.29 -2.63
N TRP A 9 -15.98 -20.15 -1.60
CA TRP A 9 -15.13 -19.92 -0.42
C TRP A 9 -13.64 -19.98 -0.74
N LEU A 10 -13.24 -20.93 -1.58
CA LEU A 10 -11.84 -21.06 -2.01
C LEU A 10 -11.38 -19.87 -2.83
N SER A 11 -12.20 -19.41 -3.77
CA SER A 11 -11.89 -18.22 -4.58
C SER A 11 -11.79 -16.96 -3.71
N MET A 12 -12.71 -16.77 -2.78
CA MET A 12 -12.66 -15.65 -1.83
C MET A 12 -11.41 -15.68 -0.97
N PHE A 13 -11.02 -16.84 -0.47
CA PHE A 13 -9.79 -17.01 0.30
C PHE A 13 -8.55 -16.68 -0.53
N CYS A 14 -8.45 -17.18 -1.78
CA CYS A 14 -7.33 -16.87 -2.68
C CYS A 14 -7.22 -15.38 -2.98
N VAL A 15 -8.33 -14.69 -3.21
CA VAL A 15 -8.37 -13.25 -3.45
C VAL A 15 -7.89 -12.48 -2.23
N LEU A 16 -8.38 -12.81 -1.04
CA LEU A 16 -7.96 -12.18 0.22
C LEU A 16 -6.47 -12.41 0.51
N LEU A 17 -5.99 -13.62 0.26
CA LEU A 17 -4.57 -13.95 0.44
C LEU A 17 -3.69 -13.16 -0.52
N LEU A 18 -4.04 -13.10 -1.79
CA LEU A 18 -3.33 -12.29 -2.77
C LEU A 18 -3.29 -10.82 -2.36
N PHE A 19 -4.43 -10.28 -1.95
CA PHE A 19 -4.52 -8.89 -1.51
C PHE A 19 -3.67 -8.63 -0.26
N THR A 20 -3.66 -9.55 0.70
CA THR A 20 -2.82 -9.45 1.91
C THR A 20 -1.34 -9.43 1.55
N VAL A 21 -0.89 -10.29 0.61
CA VAL A 21 0.49 -10.30 0.14
C VAL A 21 0.86 -8.97 -0.52
N LEU A 22 0.01 -8.45 -1.41
CA LEU A 22 0.24 -7.18 -2.09
C LEU A 22 0.37 -6.02 -1.10
N VAL A 23 -0.54 -5.92 -0.13
CA VAL A 23 -0.50 -4.88 0.90
C VAL A 23 0.74 -5.00 1.78
N THR A 24 1.15 -6.23 2.13
CA THR A 24 2.35 -6.45 2.96
C THR A 24 3.63 -6.05 2.22
N VAL A 25 3.76 -6.40 0.95
CA VAL A 25 4.91 -5.99 0.11
C VAL A 25 4.98 -4.47 0.01
N TRP A 26 3.84 -3.84 -0.19
CA TRP A 26 3.76 -2.38 -0.27
C TRP A 26 4.11 -1.70 1.07
N ALA A 27 3.59 -2.21 2.19
CA ALA A 27 3.90 -1.69 3.53
C ALA A 27 5.40 -1.82 3.87
N ARG A 28 6.05 -2.90 3.46
CA ARG A 28 7.52 -3.05 3.60
C ARG A 28 8.27 -1.97 2.84
N ARG A 29 7.86 -1.64 1.62
CA ARG A 29 8.47 -0.55 0.84
C ARG A 29 8.30 0.79 1.54
N ALA A 30 7.11 1.08 2.03
CA ALA A 30 6.82 2.30 2.79
C ALA A 30 7.64 2.40 4.08
N HIS A 31 7.82 1.28 4.81
CA HIS A 31 8.66 1.25 6.00
C HIS A 31 10.13 1.49 5.68
N ASN A 32 10.63 0.87 4.61
CA ASN A 32 12.03 1.02 4.19
C ASN A 32 12.35 2.44 3.70
N SER A 33 11.35 3.19 3.23
CA SER A 33 11.56 4.57 2.76
C SER A 33 12.08 5.52 3.84
N LYS A 34 11.90 5.19 5.11
CA LYS A 34 12.48 5.96 6.24
C LYS A 34 14.01 5.97 6.25
N ASN A 35 14.62 4.92 5.72
CA ASN A 35 16.08 4.76 5.66
C ASN A 35 16.65 5.15 4.29
N TRP A 36 15.84 5.73 3.41
CA TRP A 36 16.29 6.16 2.10
C TRP A 36 17.17 7.40 2.22
N PRO A 37 18.24 7.49 1.44
CA PRO A 37 19.04 8.69 1.37
C PRO A 37 18.21 9.87 0.84
N THR A 38 18.59 11.05 1.26
CA THR A 38 17.95 12.32 0.88
C THR A 38 18.79 13.06 -0.15
N THR A 39 18.13 13.73 -1.08
CA THR A 39 18.72 14.70 -1.99
C THR A 39 17.84 15.93 -2.10
N ASP A 40 18.44 17.05 -2.52
CA ASP A 40 17.69 18.27 -2.77
C ASP A 40 16.92 18.17 -4.07
N GLY A 41 15.67 18.59 -4.03
CA GLY A 41 14.79 18.68 -5.19
C GLY A 41 14.08 20.02 -5.26
N VAL A 42 13.46 20.29 -6.38
CA VAL A 42 12.66 21.51 -6.61
C VAL A 42 11.31 21.12 -7.22
N VAL A 43 10.24 21.71 -6.71
CA VAL A 43 8.90 21.55 -7.25
C VAL A 43 8.81 22.30 -8.59
N VAL A 44 8.59 21.55 -9.67
CA VAL A 44 8.61 22.12 -11.04
C VAL A 44 7.21 22.31 -11.62
N ALA A 45 6.24 21.56 -11.16
CA ALA A 45 4.85 21.68 -11.60
C ALA A 45 3.91 21.19 -10.49
N PHE A 46 2.67 21.61 -10.58
CA PHE A 46 1.62 21.16 -9.68
C PHE A 46 0.36 20.84 -10.50
N TYR A 47 -0.10 19.59 -10.44
CA TYR A 47 -1.39 19.18 -11.01
C TYR A 47 -2.33 18.81 -9.86
N GLU A 48 -2.50 17.54 -9.58
CA GLU A 48 -3.17 17.04 -8.37
C GLU A 48 -2.18 16.86 -7.20
N THR A 49 -0.92 16.56 -7.53
CA THR A 49 0.21 16.39 -6.62
C THR A 49 1.39 17.22 -7.11
N PRO A 50 2.32 17.63 -6.21
CA PRO A 50 3.52 18.34 -6.61
C PRO A 50 4.42 17.43 -7.45
N ASN A 51 4.77 17.86 -8.65
CA ASN A 51 5.83 17.25 -9.45
C ASN A 51 7.15 17.91 -9.08
N TYR A 52 8.12 17.13 -8.69
CA TYR A 52 9.43 17.62 -8.28
C TYR A 52 10.54 16.97 -9.07
N ARG A 53 11.60 17.74 -9.30
CA ARG A 53 12.83 17.31 -9.97
C ARG A 53 13.95 17.25 -8.95
N TYR A 54 14.75 16.21 -9.02
CA TYR A 54 15.91 15.98 -8.14
C TYR A 54 17.05 15.33 -8.92
N PHE A 55 18.25 15.35 -8.36
CA PHE A 55 19.44 14.79 -8.97
C PHE A 55 20.03 13.71 -8.10
N VAL A 56 20.42 12.60 -8.74
CA VAL A 56 21.14 11.50 -8.10
C VAL A 56 22.28 11.10 -9.04
N ALA A 57 23.53 11.17 -8.56
CA ALA A 57 24.73 10.84 -9.34
C ALA A 57 24.71 11.51 -10.75
N ASP A 58 24.52 12.83 -10.79
CA ASP A 58 24.48 13.69 -11.97
C ASP A 58 23.36 13.39 -13.00
N ARG A 59 22.41 12.53 -12.64
CA ARG A 59 21.22 12.27 -13.45
C ARG A 59 20.00 12.95 -12.84
N SER A 60 19.21 13.58 -13.70
CA SER A 60 17.95 14.21 -13.29
C SER A 60 16.81 13.21 -13.29
N TYR A 61 16.03 13.21 -12.24
CA TYR A 61 14.82 12.41 -12.09
C TYR A 61 13.64 13.31 -11.77
N THR A 62 12.44 12.84 -12.09
CA THR A 62 11.18 13.50 -11.72
C THR A 62 10.32 12.55 -10.93
N GLY A 63 9.70 13.07 -9.86
CA GLY A 63 8.76 12.33 -9.03
C GLY A 63 7.47 13.13 -8.82
N SER A 64 6.39 12.44 -8.51
CA SER A 64 5.09 13.04 -8.20
C SER A 64 4.46 12.46 -6.93
N VAL A 65 5.15 11.53 -6.26
CA VAL A 65 4.66 10.84 -5.06
C VAL A 65 5.07 11.64 -3.83
N VAL A 66 4.13 12.17 -3.09
CA VAL A 66 4.42 12.90 -1.85
C VAL A 66 4.73 11.94 -0.72
N SER A 67 3.95 10.89 -0.55
CA SER A 67 4.13 9.92 0.52
C SER A 67 3.82 8.51 0.03
N CYS A 68 4.49 7.50 0.59
CA CYS A 68 4.14 6.10 0.34
C CYS A 68 2.69 5.75 0.72
N ASN A 69 2.05 6.58 1.55
CA ASN A 69 0.66 6.45 1.95
C ASN A 69 -0.33 6.93 0.87
N GLU A 70 0.12 7.69 -0.14
CA GLU A 70 -0.75 8.26 -1.17
C GLU A 70 -1.46 7.22 -2.01
N PHE A 71 -0.91 6.03 -2.17
CA PHE A 71 -1.61 4.98 -2.91
C PHE A 71 -2.99 4.69 -2.29
N PHE A 72 -3.08 4.65 -0.96
CA PHE A 72 -4.38 4.52 -0.28
C PHE A 72 -5.16 5.82 -0.24
N ASN A 73 -4.49 6.95 -0.05
CA ASN A 73 -5.15 8.26 0.01
C ASN A 73 -5.71 8.68 -1.34
N ARG A 74 -5.08 8.35 -2.46
CA ARG A 74 -5.57 8.66 -3.81
C ARG A 74 -6.89 7.96 -4.12
N TYR A 75 -7.11 6.74 -3.60
CA TYR A 75 -8.37 6.02 -3.78
C TYR A 75 -9.43 6.36 -2.71
N LEU A 76 -9.03 6.88 -1.55
CA LEU A 76 -9.91 7.16 -0.43
C LEU A 76 -10.12 8.66 -0.13
N SER A 77 -9.31 9.54 -0.69
CA SER A 77 -9.34 10.99 -0.43
C SER A 77 -9.50 11.78 -1.70
N ILE A 78 -10.72 11.97 -2.08
CA ILE A 78 -11.14 13.05 -2.98
C ILE A 78 -10.88 14.36 -2.22
N GLY A 79 -9.85 15.15 -2.60
CA GLY A 79 -9.74 16.53 -2.15
C GLY A 79 -8.46 17.00 -1.42
N ASN A 80 -7.35 16.25 -1.43
CA ASN A 80 -6.11 16.68 -0.77
C ASN A 80 -5.19 17.57 -1.64
N SER A 81 -5.55 17.88 -2.88
CA SER A 81 -4.74 18.70 -3.78
C SER A 81 -4.47 20.11 -3.25
N SER A 82 -5.46 20.75 -2.64
CA SER A 82 -5.31 22.08 -2.04
C SER A 82 -4.33 22.10 -0.87
N LYS A 83 -4.29 21.05 -0.06
CA LYS A 83 -3.38 20.91 1.08
C LYS A 83 -1.93 20.79 0.64
N TYR A 84 -1.67 20.06 -0.44
CA TYR A 84 -0.32 19.93 -0.99
C TYR A 84 0.15 21.19 -1.71
N ALA A 85 -0.74 21.93 -2.36
CA ALA A 85 -0.39 23.19 -3.02
C ALA A 85 0.13 24.24 -2.02
N VAL A 86 -0.47 24.30 -0.84
CA VAL A 86 -0.03 25.21 0.24
C VAL A 86 1.32 24.75 0.82
N ARG A 87 1.51 23.44 0.98
CA ARG A 87 2.70 22.88 1.62
C ARG A 87 3.92 22.83 0.71
N TYR A 88 3.71 22.62 -0.59
CA TYR A 88 4.75 22.47 -1.61
C TYR A 88 4.49 23.44 -2.77
N PRO A 89 4.68 24.75 -2.58
CA PRO A 89 4.47 25.73 -3.65
C PRO A 89 5.46 25.51 -4.80
N LEU A 90 5.13 26.03 -5.97
CA LEU A 90 5.99 26.01 -7.14
C LEU A 90 7.37 26.61 -6.79
N GLN A 91 8.44 26.01 -7.31
CA GLN A 91 9.84 26.36 -7.07
C GLN A 91 10.33 26.19 -5.63
N ALA A 92 9.51 25.61 -4.73
CA ALA A 92 9.98 25.27 -3.39
C ALA A 92 11.09 24.23 -3.44
N LYS A 93 12.13 24.45 -2.65
CA LYS A 93 13.15 23.44 -2.36
C LYS A 93 12.58 22.40 -1.43
N VAL A 94 12.76 21.14 -1.76
CA VAL A 94 12.20 20.01 -1.01
C VAL A 94 13.25 18.93 -0.81
N ALA A 95 13.24 18.30 0.35
CA ALA A 95 14.06 17.12 0.59
C ALA A 95 13.35 15.90 -0.05
N VAL A 96 14.04 15.21 -0.93
CA VAL A 96 13.52 14.05 -1.66
C VAL A 96 14.22 12.80 -1.16
N HIS A 97 13.45 11.85 -0.62
CA HIS A 97 13.93 10.53 -0.24
C HIS A 97 13.82 9.60 -1.45
N TYR A 98 14.92 9.01 -1.89
CA TYR A 98 14.94 8.15 -3.06
C TYR A 98 15.44 6.73 -2.75
N CYS A 99 14.94 5.75 -3.46
CA CYS A 99 15.39 4.36 -3.34
C CYS A 99 16.78 4.19 -3.98
N PRO A 100 17.83 3.76 -3.23
CA PRO A 100 19.18 3.64 -3.77
C PRO A 100 19.28 2.69 -4.96
N ASN A 101 18.52 1.59 -4.92
CA ASN A 101 18.51 0.58 -5.98
C ASN A 101 17.68 0.97 -7.21
N ASN A 102 16.78 1.93 -7.04
CA ASN A 102 15.94 2.44 -8.13
C ASN A 102 15.63 3.92 -7.89
N PRO A 103 16.48 4.85 -8.34
CA PRO A 103 16.29 6.28 -8.11
C PRO A 103 15.01 6.88 -8.70
N THR A 104 14.30 6.18 -9.59
CA THR A 104 12.99 6.64 -10.09
C THR A 104 11.90 6.57 -9.03
N LEU A 105 12.12 5.80 -7.97
CA LEU A 105 11.22 5.70 -6.82
C LEU A 105 11.67 6.69 -5.75
N ALA A 106 10.91 7.76 -5.61
CA ALA A 106 11.18 8.80 -4.62
C ALA A 106 9.91 9.32 -3.98
N VAL A 107 10.03 9.82 -2.75
CA VAL A 107 8.95 10.39 -1.95
C VAL A 107 9.43 11.64 -1.23
N LEU A 108 8.52 12.58 -0.96
CA LEU A 108 8.80 13.78 -0.17
C LEU A 108 8.64 13.52 1.33
N GLU A 109 7.70 12.65 1.70
CA GLU A 109 7.41 12.32 3.09
C GLU A 109 7.56 10.82 3.34
N THR A 110 8.36 10.48 4.33
CA THR A 110 8.55 9.08 4.77
C THR A 110 7.60 8.68 5.89
N ALA A 111 6.59 9.52 6.19
CA ALA A 111 5.63 9.28 7.25
C ALA A 111 4.82 8.00 6.97
N PHE A 112 4.92 7.05 7.89
CA PHE A 112 4.11 5.83 7.87
C PHE A 112 2.89 6.04 8.77
N ASP A 113 1.71 6.02 8.18
CA ASP A 113 0.46 6.19 8.93
C ASP A 113 0.13 4.90 9.69
N SER A 114 -0.10 5.01 11.00
CA SER A 114 -0.53 3.90 11.86
C SER A 114 -1.84 3.24 11.39
N LYS A 115 -2.68 3.98 10.67
CA LYS A 115 -3.93 3.46 10.08
C LYS A 115 -3.67 2.30 9.12
N ILE A 116 -2.52 2.30 8.43
CA ILE A 116 -2.14 1.22 7.51
C ILE A 116 -1.85 -0.06 8.29
N ILE A 117 -1.16 0.05 9.43
CA ILE A 117 -0.90 -1.10 10.30
C ILE A 117 -2.22 -1.70 10.77
N THR A 118 -3.15 -0.86 11.22
CA THR A 118 -4.49 -1.29 11.66
C THR A 118 -5.23 -2.00 10.52
N ALA A 119 -5.20 -1.44 9.30
CA ALA A 119 -5.84 -2.06 8.14
C ALA A 119 -5.24 -3.44 7.81
N ILE A 120 -3.90 -3.60 7.90
CA ILE A 120 -3.21 -4.87 7.69
C ILE A 120 -3.64 -5.90 8.75
N VAL A 121 -3.69 -5.50 10.02
CA VAL A 121 -4.10 -6.39 11.12
C VAL A 121 -5.54 -6.88 10.92
N ILE A 122 -6.46 -5.97 10.57
CA ILE A 122 -7.85 -6.32 10.27
C ILE A 122 -7.92 -7.29 9.07
N LEU A 123 -7.16 -7.04 8.02
CA LEU A 123 -7.15 -7.90 6.83
C LEU A 123 -6.63 -9.31 7.13
N ILE A 124 -5.56 -9.42 7.91
CA ILE A 124 -5.02 -10.71 8.37
C ILE A 124 -6.07 -11.44 9.22
N PHE A 125 -6.71 -10.74 10.16
CA PHE A 125 -7.73 -11.31 11.01
C PHE A 125 -8.93 -11.85 10.21
N MET A 126 -9.43 -11.08 9.23
CA MET A 126 -10.50 -11.52 8.34
C MET A 126 -10.11 -12.74 7.50
N THR A 127 -8.86 -12.78 7.02
CA THR A 127 -8.33 -13.93 6.27
C THR A 127 -8.29 -15.19 7.15
N CYS A 128 -7.85 -15.07 8.41
CA CYS A 128 -7.84 -16.15 9.38
C CYS A 128 -9.26 -16.65 9.70
N LEU A 129 -10.24 -15.74 9.86
CA LEU A 129 -11.64 -16.10 10.08
C LEU A 129 -12.24 -16.88 8.90
N CYS A 130 -11.95 -16.43 7.67
CA CYS A 130 -12.38 -17.14 6.46
C CYS A 130 -11.78 -18.54 6.38
N PHE A 131 -10.49 -18.68 6.72
CA PHE A 131 -9.83 -19.99 6.77
C PHE A 131 -10.42 -20.90 7.85
N ALA A 132 -10.63 -20.38 9.06
CA ALA A 132 -11.27 -21.12 10.16
C ALA A 132 -12.68 -21.60 9.76
N GLY A 133 -13.51 -20.75 9.17
CA GLY A 133 -14.84 -21.09 8.67
C GLY A 133 -14.80 -22.21 7.63
N PHE A 134 -13.80 -22.18 6.72
CA PHE A 134 -13.58 -23.24 5.74
C PHE A 134 -13.25 -24.58 6.42
N VAL A 135 -12.30 -24.59 7.37
CA VAL A 135 -11.86 -25.80 8.09
C VAL A 135 -12.98 -26.37 8.95
N PHE A 136 -13.70 -25.52 9.70
CA PHE A 136 -14.84 -25.97 10.53
C PHE A 136 -15.98 -26.52 9.67
N GLY A 137 -16.31 -25.85 8.58
CA GLY A 137 -17.31 -26.35 7.64
C GLY A 137 -16.93 -27.69 6.98
N TRP A 138 -15.62 -27.97 6.89
CA TRP A 138 -15.12 -29.26 6.45
C TRP A 138 -15.27 -30.34 7.55
N ARG A 139 -14.85 -30.03 8.78
CA ARG A 139 -14.79 -30.98 9.90
C ARG A 139 -16.17 -31.41 10.38
N SER A 140 -17.15 -30.53 10.48
CA SER A 140 -18.51 -30.85 10.94
C SER A 140 -19.25 -31.88 10.08
N ARG A 141 -18.75 -32.15 8.86
CA ARG A 141 -19.35 -33.12 7.91
C ARG A 141 -18.71 -34.49 7.95
N SER A 142 -17.48 -34.63 8.42
CA SER A 142 -16.85 -35.96 8.56
C SER A 142 -17.53 -36.79 9.63
N TRP A 143 -18.11 -36.19 10.66
CA TRP A 143 -18.82 -36.86 11.71
C TRP A 143 -20.21 -37.43 11.31
N GLN A 144 -20.85 -36.84 10.29
CA GLN A 144 -22.16 -37.33 9.82
C GLN A 144 -22.05 -38.55 8.89
N LEU A 145 -20.88 -38.86 8.36
CA LEU A 145 -20.65 -40.04 7.52
C LEU A 145 -20.23 -41.26 8.32
N VAL A 146 -19.85 -41.10 9.60
CA VAL A 146 -19.42 -42.20 10.48
C VAL A 146 -20.61 -42.78 11.28
N VAL A 147 -21.75 -42.09 11.30
CA VAL A 147 -22.96 -42.48 12.08
C VAL A 147 -24.05 -43.11 11.18
N ARG A 148 -23.73 -43.37 9.92
CA ARG A 148 -24.57 -44.17 9.01
C ARG A 148 -23.86 -45.48 8.70
#